data_a543e15ad565dff10e100658d3f09c0a
#
_entry.id   a543e15ad565dff10e100658d3f09c0a
#
_cell.length_a   1.000
_cell.length_b   1.000
_cell.length_c   1.000
_cell.angle_alpha   90.00
_cell.angle_beta   90.00
_cell.angle_gamma   90.00
#
_symmetry.space_group_name_H-M   'P 1'
#
loop_
_entity.id
_entity.type
_entity.pdbx_description
1 polymer ?
#
loop_
_entity_poly.entity_id
_entity_poly.type
_entity_poly.pdbx_seq_one_letter_code
_entity_poly.pdbx_strand_id
1 'polypeptide(L)'
;VMNGAQIAVDEINAAGGINGYQIAYKFEDDQHDAEKSVNAYNSLKDWGMQMLMGTVTTTPCVAVVEKTAEDGMYELTPSASSTDVIDNDNVFQVCFTDPNQGTASAQYIGENKLAAKVAVIYDSSDVYSSGIEANFVKEAQNQGLEVVAEEAFTADSKTDFSTQLQKAQSAGAELV
;
A
#
# COMPACT_ATOMS: atom_id res chain seq x y z
N VAL A 1 8.45 -5.47 -8.57
CA VAL A 1 9.26 -5.77 -7.37
C VAL A 1 10.18 -6.96 -7.63
N MET A 2 9.68 -8.13 -8.06
CA MET A 2 10.48 -9.35 -8.29
C MET A 2 11.76 -9.09 -9.10
N ASN A 3 11.65 -8.45 -10.29
CA ASN A 3 12.83 -8.17 -11.13
C ASN A 3 13.86 -7.28 -10.43
N GLY A 4 13.41 -6.30 -9.64
CA GLY A 4 14.34 -5.44 -8.89
C GLY A 4 15.06 -6.21 -7.78
N ALA A 5 14.35 -7.07 -7.05
CA ALA A 5 14.94 -7.94 -6.04
C ALA A 5 15.95 -8.91 -6.66
N GLN A 6 15.62 -9.52 -7.81
CA GLN A 6 16.52 -10.38 -8.57
C GLN A 6 17.83 -9.68 -8.91
N ILE A 7 17.76 -8.48 -9.50
CA ILE A 7 18.94 -7.70 -9.86
C ILE A 7 19.81 -7.44 -8.63
N ALA A 8 19.21 -6.98 -7.53
CA ALA A 8 19.94 -6.70 -6.30
C ALA A 8 20.63 -7.96 -5.72
N VAL A 9 19.93 -9.09 -5.70
CA VAL A 9 20.52 -10.36 -5.24
C VAL A 9 21.66 -10.81 -6.12
N ASP A 10 21.50 -10.70 -7.44
CA ASP A 10 22.55 -11.09 -8.40
C ASP A 10 23.81 -10.20 -8.24
N GLU A 11 23.64 -8.89 -8.05
CA GLU A 11 24.75 -7.96 -7.81
C GLU A 11 25.44 -8.24 -6.47
N ILE A 12 24.70 -8.45 -5.39
CA ILE A 12 25.24 -8.77 -4.07
C ILE A 12 26.01 -10.08 -4.11
N ASN A 13 25.45 -11.11 -4.75
CA ASN A 13 26.07 -12.42 -4.87
C ASN A 13 27.33 -12.38 -5.73
N ALA A 14 27.32 -11.63 -6.82
CA ALA A 14 28.50 -11.43 -7.67
C ALA A 14 29.64 -10.69 -6.95
N ALA A 15 29.29 -9.81 -6.02
CA ALA A 15 30.25 -9.10 -5.15
C ALA A 15 30.81 -9.97 -3.99
N GLY A 16 30.38 -11.23 -3.86
CA GLY A 16 30.84 -12.17 -2.83
C GLY A 16 29.84 -12.43 -1.73
N GLY A 17 28.62 -11.93 -1.86
CA GLY A 17 27.54 -12.11 -0.89
C GLY A 17 27.66 -11.19 0.33
N ILE A 18 26.93 -11.53 1.38
CA ILE A 18 26.93 -10.81 2.66
C ILE A 18 27.78 -11.59 3.67
N ASN A 19 28.87 -11.02 4.13
CA ASN A 19 29.83 -11.69 5.02
C ASN A 19 30.33 -13.03 4.47
N GLY A 20 30.45 -13.17 3.15
CA GLY A 20 30.87 -14.40 2.48
C GLY A 20 29.76 -15.42 2.23
N TYR A 21 28.52 -15.13 2.60
CA TYR A 21 27.36 -15.99 2.35
C TYR A 21 26.58 -15.49 1.13
N GLN A 22 26.21 -16.40 0.25
CA GLN A 22 25.35 -16.11 -0.90
C GLN A 22 23.89 -16.02 -0.45
N ILE A 23 23.13 -15.11 -1.03
CA ILE A 23 21.68 -15.02 -0.84
C ILE A 23 21.02 -16.09 -1.71
N ALA A 24 20.26 -17.00 -1.10
CA ALA A 24 19.29 -17.84 -1.79
C ALA A 24 17.93 -17.16 -1.73
N TYR A 25 17.18 -17.17 -2.82
CA TYR A 25 15.86 -16.55 -2.85
C TYR A 25 14.85 -17.40 -3.62
N LYS A 26 13.59 -17.24 -3.24
CA LYS A 26 12.43 -17.83 -3.90
C LYS A 26 11.31 -16.79 -3.92
N PHE A 27 10.53 -16.76 -5.01
CA PHE A 27 9.37 -15.91 -5.17
C PHE A 27 8.10 -16.72 -5.19
N GLU A 28 7.04 -16.15 -4.63
CA GLU A 28 5.66 -16.60 -4.75
C GLU A 28 4.80 -15.40 -5.13
N ASP A 29 3.74 -15.61 -5.89
CA ASP A 29 2.83 -14.56 -6.36
C ASP A 29 1.52 -14.64 -5.56
N ASP A 30 1.25 -13.62 -4.75
CA ASP A 30 0.04 -13.51 -3.95
C ASP A 30 -1.18 -13.02 -4.75
N GLN A 31 -0.97 -12.55 -5.98
CA GLN A 31 -2.02 -12.03 -6.87
C GLN A 31 -2.89 -10.93 -6.22
N HIS A 32 -2.34 -10.17 -5.27
CA HIS A 32 -3.06 -9.16 -4.49
C HIS A 32 -4.28 -9.73 -3.74
N ASP A 33 -4.16 -10.93 -3.20
CA ASP A 33 -5.21 -11.68 -2.52
C ASP A 33 -4.74 -12.10 -1.13
N ALA A 34 -5.55 -11.80 -0.08
CA ALA A 34 -5.19 -12.05 1.30
C ALA A 34 -4.98 -13.54 1.63
N GLU A 35 -5.83 -14.44 1.10
CA GLU A 35 -5.71 -15.87 1.34
C GLU A 35 -4.49 -16.46 0.62
N LYS A 36 -4.28 -16.05 -0.64
CA LYS A 36 -3.12 -16.48 -1.42
C LYS A 36 -1.81 -15.99 -0.82
N SER A 37 -1.78 -14.79 -0.22
CA SER A 37 -0.59 -14.29 0.45
C SER A 37 -0.19 -15.12 1.65
N VAL A 38 -1.15 -15.55 2.46
CA VAL A 38 -0.90 -16.47 3.58
C VAL A 38 -0.39 -17.83 3.09
N ASN A 39 -0.96 -18.36 2.00
CA ASN A 39 -0.50 -19.61 1.40
C ASN A 39 0.92 -19.47 0.82
N ALA A 40 1.21 -18.34 0.15
CA ALA A 40 2.55 -18.03 -0.36
C ALA A 40 3.58 -17.92 0.78
N TYR A 41 3.24 -17.23 1.87
CA TYR A 41 4.06 -17.16 3.06
C TYR A 41 4.39 -18.55 3.62
N ASN A 42 3.39 -19.40 3.80
CA ASN A 42 3.60 -20.77 4.30
C ASN A 42 4.50 -21.59 3.36
N SER A 43 4.32 -21.48 2.03
CA SER A 43 5.19 -22.13 1.05
C SER A 43 6.66 -21.68 1.15
N LEU A 44 6.88 -20.38 1.36
CA LEU A 44 8.23 -19.83 1.55
C LEU A 44 8.84 -20.25 2.89
N LYS A 45 8.05 -20.30 3.96
CA LYS A 45 8.45 -20.80 5.26
C LYS A 45 8.88 -22.26 5.19
N ASP A 46 8.10 -23.13 4.55
CA ASP A 46 8.40 -24.55 4.34
C ASP A 46 9.67 -24.76 3.49
N TRP A 47 9.96 -23.84 2.57
CA TRP A 47 11.23 -23.83 1.83
C TRP A 47 12.44 -23.48 2.71
N GLY A 48 12.24 -22.92 3.90
CA GLY A 48 13.29 -22.55 4.85
C GLY A 48 13.67 -21.07 4.79
N MET A 49 12.74 -20.20 4.39
CA MET A 49 12.92 -18.75 4.42
C MET A 49 13.35 -18.27 5.81
N GLN A 50 14.32 -17.36 5.86
CA GLN A 50 14.83 -16.74 7.09
C GLN A 50 14.41 -15.27 7.24
N MET A 51 14.00 -14.65 6.15
CA MET A 51 13.53 -13.26 6.08
C MET A 51 12.56 -13.12 4.92
N LEU A 52 11.48 -12.41 5.13
CA LEU A 52 10.49 -12.09 4.08
C LEU A 52 10.77 -10.69 3.53
N MET A 53 10.94 -10.58 2.21
CA MET A 53 10.82 -9.33 1.48
C MET A 53 9.47 -9.31 0.75
N GLY A 54 8.50 -8.69 1.35
CA GLY A 54 7.09 -8.70 0.93
C GLY A 54 6.20 -8.59 2.18
N THR A 55 4.90 -8.68 2.07
CA THR A 55 4.21 -8.69 0.78
C THR A 55 4.23 -7.29 0.15
N VAL A 56 3.90 -7.15 -1.14
CA VAL A 56 4.13 -5.89 -1.86
C VAL A 56 3.03 -4.87 -1.59
N THR A 57 1.79 -5.30 -1.50
CA THR A 57 0.61 -4.44 -1.38
C THR A 57 -0.06 -4.59 -0.01
N THR A 58 -0.81 -3.57 0.41
CA THR A 58 -1.32 -3.44 1.78
C THR A 58 -2.23 -4.60 2.20
N THR A 59 -3.28 -4.92 1.44
CA THR A 59 -4.24 -5.98 1.81
C THR A 59 -3.60 -7.35 2.03
N PRO A 60 -2.73 -7.86 1.13
CA PRO A 60 -1.93 -9.06 1.40
C PRO A 60 -1.00 -8.94 2.61
N CYS A 61 -0.38 -7.76 2.82
CA CYS A 61 0.56 -7.57 3.91
C CYS A 61 -0.14 -7.64 5.27
N VAL A 62 -1.27 -6.97 5.44
CA VAL A 62 -2.07 -7.04 6.67
C VAL A 62 -2.47 -8.48 7.00
N ALA A 63 -2.73 -9.32 5.99
CA ALA A 63 -3.06 -10.73 6.22
C ALA A 63 -1.86 -11.59 6.66
N VAL A 64 -0.62 -11.14 6.39
CA VAL A 64 0.61 -11.90 6.65
C VAL A 64 1.35 -11.45 7.91
N VAL A 65 1.28 -10.15 8.27
CA VAL A 65 2.08 -9.60 9.38
C VAL A 65 1.85 -10.29 10.73
N GLU A 66 0.63 -10.74 11.02
CA GLU A 66 0.36 -11.52 12.23
C GLU A 66 1.06 -12.88 12.22
N LYS A 67 1.18 -13.51 11.04
CA LYS A 67 1.89 -14.79 10.89
C LYS A 67 3.38 -14.61 11.03
N THR A 68 3.94 -13.55 10.46
CA THR A 68 5.37 -13.26 10.62
C THR A 68 5.72 -12.92 12.06
N ALA A 69 4.82 -12.23 12.79
CA ALA A 69 5.00 -11.96 14.22
C ALA A 69 4.95 -13.24 15.06
N GLU A 70 3.96 -14.13 14.84
CA GLU A 70 3.85 -15.42 15.52
C GLU A 70 5.11 -16.28 15.32
N ASP A 71 5.69 -16.24 14.13
CA ASP A 71 6.88 -17.01 13.75
C ASP A 71 8.21 -16.34 14.14
N GLY A 72 8.19 -15.08 14.59
CA GLY A 72 9.40 -14.27 14.79
C GLY A 72 10.17 -14.00 13.50
N MET A 73 9.48 -14.01 12.37
CA MET A 73 10.05 -13.80 11.05
C MET A 73 10.26 -12.32 10.78
N TYR A 74 11.49 -11.92 10.42
CA TYR A 74 11.75 -10.56 9.97
C TYR A 74 11.06 -10.31 8.63
N GLU A 75 10.31 -9.22 8.54
CA GLU A 75 9.58 -8.81 7.34
C GLU A 75 9.94 -7.40 6.91
N LEU A 76 10.23 -7.23 5.62
CA LEU A 76 10.47 -5.93 5.00
C LEU A 76 9.50 -5.75 3.84
N THR A 77 8.48 -4.92 4.01
CA THR A 77 7.57 -4.59 2.90
C THR A 77 8.12 -3.44 2.06
N PRO A 78 8.20 -3.61 0.73
CA PRO A 78 8.71 -2.56 -0.14
C PRO A 78 7.68 -1.46 -0.44
N SER A 79 6.38 -1.74 -0.32
CA SER A 79 5.34 -0.84 -0.82
C SER A 79 4.00 -0.91 -0.08
N ALA A 80 3.74 -1.89 0.79
CA ALA A 80 2.53 -1.88 1.59
C ALA A 80 2.60 -0.69 2.57
N SER A 81 1.68 0.26 2.44
CA SER A 81 1.80 1.60 3.01
C SER A 81 0.83 1.92 4.16
N SER A 82 -0.10 1.02 4.50
CA SER A 82 -0.90 1.15 5.73
C SER A 82 -0.02 1.13 6.98
N THR A 83 -0.41 1.88 8.01
CA THR A 83 0.21 1.80 9.33
C THR A 83 0.01 0.44 10.00
N ASP A 84 -1.08 -0.26 9.68
CA ASP A 84 -1.41 -1.56 10.26
C ASP A 84 -0.35 -2.64 9.95
N VAL A 85 0.45 -2.44 8.88
CA VAL A 85 1.52 -3.40 8.53
C VAL A 85 2.74 -3.30 9.43
N ILE A 86 2.92 -2.21 10.18
CA ILE A 86 4.06 -1.94 11.05
C ILE A 86 3.70 -1.90 12.54
N ASP A 87 2.56 -2.48 12.93
CA ASP A 87 2.16 -2.56 14.33
C ASP A 87 3.02 -3.56 15.14
N ASN A 88 3.69 -4.49 14.45
CA ASN A 88 4.57 -5.49 15.07
C ASN A 88 6.05 -5.13 14.91
N ASP A 89 6.86 -5.36 15.93
CA ASP A 89 8.29 -4.99 15.99
C ASP A 89 9.19 -5.73 14.98
N ASN A 90 8.70 -6.78 14.34
CA ASN A 90 9.42 -7.57 13.35
C ASN A 90 9.20 -7.10 11.91
N VAL A 91 8.33 -6.10 11.67
CA VAL A 91 7.94 -5.62 10.33
C VAL A 91 8.49 -4.22 10.08
N PHE A 92 9.10 -4.04 8.93
CA PHE A 92 9.67 -2.76 8.50
C PHE A 92 9.11 -2.36 7.13
N GLN A 93 8.89 -1.06 6.94
CA GLN A 93 8.29 -0.48 5.75
C GLN A 93 9.27 0.47 5.08
N VAL A 94 9.48 0.33 3.77
CA VAL A 94 10.38 1.20 2.98
C VAL A 94 9.68 2.43 2.47
N CYS A 95 8.40 2.31 2.09
CA CYS A 95 7.61 3.40 1.53
C CYS A 95 7.06 4.34 2.61
N PHE A 96 6.56 5.50 2.19
CA PHE A 96 5.78 6.39 3.05
C PHE A 96 4.42 5.77 3.39
N THR A 97 3.79 6.23 4.48
CA THR A 97 2.50 5.70 4.95
C THR A 97 1.30 6.35 4.26
N ASP A 98 0.15 5.65 4.22
CA ASP A 98 -1.11 6.16 3.68
C ASP A 98 -1.53 7.50 4.33
N PRO A 99 -1.47 7.68 5.67
CA PRO A 99 -1.72 8.96 6.29
C PRO A 99 -0.90 10.10 5.72
N ASN A 100 0.38 9.87 5.45
CA ASN A 100 1.25 10.88 4.87
C ASN A 100 0.87 11.22 3.43
N GLN A 101 0.45 10.23 2.63
CA GLN A 101 0.03 10.46 1.24
C GLN A 101 -1.28 11.28 1.18
N GLY A 102 -2.29 10.91 1.94
CA GLY A 102 -3.56 11.64 2.02
C GLY A 102 -3.36 13.07 2.53
N THR A 103 -2.64 13.23 3.63
CA THR A 103 -2.31 14.52 4.24
C THR A 103 -1.53 15.42 3.27
N ALA A 104 -0.46 14.93 2.67
CA ALA A 104 0.37 15.72 1.75
C ALA A 104 -0.40 16.17 0.51
N SER A 105 -1.30 15.32 0.00
CA SER A 105 -2.15 15.65 -1.15
C SER A 105 -3.10 16.83 -0.84
N ALA A 106 -3.79 16.79 0.31
CA ALA A 106 -4.68 17.86 0.72
C ALA A 106 -3.91 19.17 1.01
N GLN A 107 -2.74 19.09 1.68
CA GLN A 107 -1.86 20.23 1.92
C GLN A 107 -1.42 20.87 0.60
N TYR A 108 -0.96 20.05 -0.35
CA TYR A 108 -0.51 20.57 -1.64
C TYR A 108 -1.61 21.31 -2.39
N ILE A 109 -2.84 20.80 -2.40
CA ILE A 109 -3.99 21.47 -3.03
C ILE A 109 -4.31 22.78 -2.32
N GLY A 110 -4.38 22.79 -0.99
CA GLY A 110 -4.72 23.96 -0.20
C GLY A 110 -3.67 25.07 -0.25
N GLU A 111 -2.40 24.74 -0.01
CA GLU A 111 -1.28 25.67 -0.02
C GLU A 111 -1.07 26.32 -1.39
N ASN A 112 -1.23 25.56 -2.46
CA ASN A 112 -1.09 26.07 -3.82
C ASN A 112 -2.42 26.62 -4.40
N LYS A 113 -3.51 26.58 -3.63
CA LYS A 113 -4.84 27.10 -4.02
C LYS A 113 -5.31 26.55 -5.38
N LEU A 114 -5.12 25.25 -5.57
CA LEU A 114 -5.46 24.60 -6.84
C LEU A 114 -6.96 24.47 -7.04
N ALA A 115 -7.71 24.28 -5.94
CA ALA A 115 -9.16 24.20 -5.92
C ALA A 115 -9.69 24.60 -4.54
N ALA A 116 -10.94 25.05 -4.45
CA ALA A 116 -11.65 25.23 -3.17
C ALA A 116 -12.61 24.07 -2.91
N LYS A 117 -13.16 23.47 -3.96
CA LYS A 117 -14.10 22.36 -3.93
C LYS A 117 -13.49 21.12 -4.58
N VAL A 118 -13.36 20.08 -3.81
CA VAL A 118 -12.74 18.83 -4.28
C VAL A 118 -13.71 17.66 -4.15
N ALA A 119 -13.58 16.68 -5.03
CA ALA A 119 -14.24 15.38 -4.88
C ALA A 119 -13.19 14.28 -4.77
N VAL A 120 -13.52 13.20 -4.07
CA VAL A 120 -12.67 12.03 -3.93
C VAL A 120 -13.38 10.82 -4.52
N ILE A 121 -12.66 10.04 -5.33
CA ILE A 121 -13.11 8.73 -5.83
C ILE A 121 -12.11 7.70 -5.31
N TYR A 122 -12.59 6.69 -4.59
CA TYR A 122 -11.71 5.71 -3.93
C TYR A 122 -12.27 4.30 -3.96
N ASP A 123 -11.40 3.30 -3.85
CA ASP A 123 -11.79 1.90 -3.71
C ASP A 123 -12.06 1.58 -2.23
N SER A 124 -13.34 1.43 -1.88
CA SER A 124 -13.74 1.10 -0.51
C SER A 124 -13.49 -0.35 -0.11
N SER A 125 -13.13 -1.20 -1.06
CA SER A 125 -12.76 -2.60 -0.80
C SER A 125 -11.27 -2.80 -0.57
N ASP A 126 -10.45 -1.75 -0.73
CA ASP A 126 -8.99 -1.78 -0.55
C ASP A 126 -8.54 -0.91 0.63
N VAL A 127 -7.78 -1.50 1.55
CA VAL A 127 -7.28 -0.82 2.77
C VAL A 127 -6.37 0.35 2.42
N TYR A 128 -5.51 0.21 1.40
CA TYR A 128 -4.64 1.27 0.91
C TYR A 128 -5.44 2.51 0.46
N SER A 129 -6.42 2.30 -0.42
CA SER A 129 -7.22 3.37 -0.99
C SER A 129 -8.07 4.09 0.07
N SER A 130 -8.71 3.32 0.95
CA SER A 130 -9.52 3.86 2.06
C SER A 130 -8.67 4.61 3.09
N GLY A 131 -7.44 4.16 3.36
CA GLY A 131 -6.51 4.82 4.26
C GLY A 131 -6.08 6.20 3.76
N ILE A 132 -5.80 6.33 2.46
CA ILE A 132 -5.45 7.60 1.82
C ILE A 132 -6.66 8.56 1.85
N GLU A 133 -7.84 8.07 1.42
CA GLU A 133 -9.06 8.86 1.40
C GLU A 133 -9.37 9.45 2.78
N ALA A 134 -9.43 8.65 3.83
CA ALA A 134 -9.76 9.09 5.17
C ALA A 134 -8.83 10.20 5.68
N ASN A 135 -7.51 10.09 5.41
CA ASN A 135 -6.54 11.10 5.82
C ASN A 135 -6.57 12.36 4.93
N PHE A 136 -6.87 12.20 3.64
CA PHE A 136 -7.11 13.32 2.75
C PHE A 136 -8.31 14.15 3.22
N VAL A 137 -9.46 13.53 3.46
CA VAL A 137 -10.69 14.21 3.90
C VAL A 137 -10.47 14.93 5.24
N LYS A 138 -9.79 14.29 6.17
CA LYS A 138 -9.44 14.90 7.46
C LYS A 138 -8.56 16.14 7.30
N GLU A 139 -7.53 16.07 6.48
CA GLU A 139 -6.61 17.19 6.27
C GLU A 139 -7.22 18.28 5.39
N ALA A 140 -8.08 17.93 4.45
CA ALA A 140 -8.82 18.89 3.62
C ALA A 140 -9.56 19.93 4.48
N GLN A 141 -10.15 19.51 5.61
CA GLN A 141 -10.79 20.42 6.57
C GLN A 141 -9.80 21.43 7.17
N ASN A 142 -8.59 20.99 7.51
CA ASN A 142 -7.54 21.86 8.06
C ASN A 142 -7.06 22.88 7.02
N GLN A 143 -7.05 22.48 5.75
CA GLN A 143 -6.65 23.34 4.63
C GLN A 143 -7.77 24.25 4.11
N GLY A 144 -8.99 24.14 4.68
CA GLY A 144 -10.14 24.90 4.24
C GLY A 144 -10.69 24.48 2.88
N LEU A 145 -10.40 23.25 2.45
CA LEU A 145 -10.99 22.65 1.26
C LEU A 145 -12.38 22.09 1.58
N GLU A 146 -13.34 22.31 0.71
CA GLU A 146 -14.67 21.70 0.78
C GLU A 146 -14.66 20.38 0.01
N VAL A 147 -14.79 19.24 0.71
CA VAL A 147 -14.99 17.94 0.07
C VAL A 147 -16.48 17.81 -0.28
N VAL A 148 -16.81 18.06 -1.55
CA VAL A 148 -18.21 18.16 -2.02
C VAL A 148 -18.79 16.80 -2.43
N ALA A 149 -17.95 15.80 -2.67
CA ALA A 149 -18.39 14.43 -2.96
C ALA A 149 -17.29 13.42 -2.54
N GLU A 150 -17.70 12.34 -1.91
CA GLU A 150 -16.91 11.18 -1.58
C GLU A 150 -17.58 9.97 -2.21
N GLU A 151 -16.99 9.47 -3.31
CA GLU A 151 -17.61 8.47 -4.15
C GLU A 151 -16.81 7.19 -4.15
N ALA A 152 -17.40 6.13 -3.59
CA ALA A 152 -16.77 4.83 -3.52
C ALA A 152 -17.00 4.00 -4.78
N PHE A 153 -16.04 3.13 -5.07
CA PHE A 153 -16.20 1.97 -5.94
C PHE A 153 -15.60 0.73 -5.24
N THR A 154 -15.70 -0.43 -5.86
CA THR A 154 -15.07 -1.68 -5.40
C THR A 154 -14.30 -2.34 -6.53
N ALA A 155 -13.48 -3.33 -6.20
CA ALA A 155 -12.70 -4.10 -7.17
C ALA A 155 -13.56 -4.64 -8.34
N ASP A 156 -14.84 -4.93 -8.10
CA ASP A 156 -15.77 -5.46 -9.11
C ASP A 156 -16.37 -4.36 -10.02
N SER A 157 -16.23 -3.08 -9.66
CA SER A 157 -16.86 -1.94 -10.37
C SER A 157 -15.87 -0.90 -10.88
N LYS A 158 -14.59 -1.27 -11.06
CA LYS A 158 -13.48 -0.38 -11.42
C LYS A 158 -13.28 -0.12 -12.92
N THR A 159 -14.30 -0.29 -13.73
CA THR A 159 -14.19 -0.13 -15.20
C THR A 159 -14.94 1.07 -15.75
N ASP A 160 -15.93 1.58 -15.01
CA ASP A 160 -16.74 2.76 -15.42
C ASP A 160 -16.99 3.64 -14.19
N PHE A 161 -16.48 4.86 -14.24
CA PHE A 161 -16.61 5.88 -13.20
C PHE A 161 -17.57 7.00 -13.58
N SER A 162 -18.37 6.83 -14.64
CA SER A 162 -19.27 7.87 -15.15
C SER A 162 -20.25 8.39 -14.09
N THR A 163 -20.75 7.49 -13.22
CA THR A 163 -21.68 7.85 -12.14
C THR A 163 -20.99 8.70 -11.08
N GLN A 164 -19.80 8.30 -10.62
CA GLN A 164 -19.03 9.04 -9.62
C GLN A 164 -18.62 10.41 -10.15
N LEU A 165 -18.13 10.47 -11.37
CA LEU A 165 -17.75 11.74 -12.03
C LEU A 165 -18.97 12.67 -12.22
N GLN A 166 -20.14 12.13 -12.58
CA GLN A 166 -21.36 12.93 -12.71
C GLN A 166 -21.81 13.51 -11.37
N LYS A 167 -21.69 12.76 -10.29
CA LYS A 167 -21.99 13.25 -8.93
C LYS A 167 -21.00 14.33 -8.51
N ALA A 168 -19.72 14.12 -8.69
CA ALA A 168 -18.69 15.13 -8.43
C ALA A 168 -18.94 16.43 -9.19
N GLN A 169 -19.24 16.33 -10.49
CA GLN A 169 -19.57 17.48 -11.32
C GLN A 169 -20.85 18.18 -10.82
N SER A 170 -21.91 17.43 -10.49
CA SER A 170 -23.18 17.98 -10.02
C SER A 170 -23.05 18.65 -8.65
N ALA A 171 -22.12 18.19 -7.82
CA ALA A 171 -21.77 18.81 -6.54
C ALA A 171 -20.89 20.06 -6.70
N GLY A 172 -20.39 20.34 -7.89
CA GLY A 172 -19.59 21.51 -8.20
C GLY A 172 -18.11 21.33 -7.85
N ALA A 173 -17.58 20.09 -7.87
CA ALA A 173 -16.15 19.85 -7.69
C ALA A 173 -15.33 20.55 -8.78
N GLU A 174 -14.26 21.20 -8.37
CA GLU A 174 -13.29 21.89 -9.24
C GLU A 174 -12.10 20.97 -9.54
N LEU A 175 -11.87 19.98 -8.67
CA LEU A 175 -10.81 18.98 -8.76
C LEU A 175 -11.35 17.62 -8.27
N VAL A 176 -10.93 16.53 -8.92
CA VAL A 176 -11.23 15.14 -8.52
C VAL A 176 -9.92 14.39 -8.38
#